data_9504e59a8c0f729045928209d5feca2d
#
_entry.id   9504e59a8c0f729045928209d5feca2d
#
_cell.length_a   1.000
_cell.length_b   1.000
_cell.length_c   1.000
_cell.angle_alpha   90.00
_cell.angle_beta   90.00
_cell.angle_gamma   90.00
#
_symmetry.space_group_name_H-M   'P 1'
#
loop_
_entity.id
_entity.type
_entity.pdbx_description
1 polymer ?
#
loop_
_entity_poly.entity_id
_entity_poly.type
_entity_poly.pdbx_seq_one_letter_code
_entity_poly.pdbx_strand_id
1 'polypeptide(L)'
;MGQQAMPVRTAGLGKAVGPEPTAVGGAVLLLPGGEENSDRRPSPFRATAFVRSLGRRFARAGREEGLAVHAVHYRYRGWNGGEAHLAADAAWAADEVVRRYGDVPVCLVGLDMGGRAALRAGGHDAVNSVVALAPWLPEEDVAAPAEPVRQLVGRRVLIVHGTNDERTDPELSFRLAERAKKANRNVCRFEVHTDGHTLHQYRDEVRSLAVDFVMGALFGHPLSRPVEDALAAPPPIGLRMPLAAGFGRSLRR
;
A
#
# COMPACT_ATOMS: atom_id res chain seq x y z
N MET A 1 -11.30 -36.53 -8.48
CA MET A 1 -10.61 -35.46 -9.22
C MET A 1 -9.35 -35.12 -8.47
N GLY A 2 -8.18 -35.49 -9.01
CA GLY A 2 -6.90 -35.24 -8.35
C GLY A 2 -6.62 -33.76 -8.31
N GLN A 3 -6.40 -33.22 -7.10
CA GLN A 3 -5.85 -31.88 -6.91
C GLN A 3 -4.43 -31.88 -7.53
N GLN A 4 -4.27 -31.25 -8.68
CA GLN A 4 -2.93 -30.98 -9.21
C GLN A 4 -2.22 -30.06 -8.22
N ALA A 5 -1.12 -30.54 -7.64
CA ALA A 5 -0.29 -29.73 -6.76
C ALA A 5 0.18 -28.47 -7.49
N MET A 6 0.00 -27.30 -6.86
CA MET A 6 0.47 -26.04 -7.43
C MET A 6 1.99 -26.08 -7.63
N PRO A 7 2.51 -25.53 -8.73
CA PRO A 7 3.95 -25.53 -8.96
C PRO A 7 4.66 -24.72 -7.87
N VAL A 8 5.70 -25.28 -7.25
CA VAL A 8 6.50 -24.60 -6.23
C VAL A 8 7.16 -23.38 -6.87
N ARG A 9 6.81 -22.18 -6.37
CA ARG A 9 7.36 -20.90 -6.83
C ARG A 9 7.80 -20.07 -5.63
N THR A 10 8.77 -19.21 -5.84
CA THR A 10 9.30 -18.30 -4.82
C THR A 10 8.90 -16.86 -5.14
N ALA A 11 8.65 -16.08 -4.11
CA ALA A 11 8.56 -14.63 -4.22
C ALA A 11 9.95 -14.06 -4.58
N GLY A 12 9.95 -12.83 -5.09
CA GLY A 12 11.19 -12.14 -5.45
C GLY A 12 11.13 -10.66 -5.07
N LEU A 13 12.28 -10.13 -4.66
CA LEU A 13 12.45 -8.69 -4.49
C LEU A 13 13.17 -8.13 -5.73
N GLY A 14 12.53 -7.22 -6.44
CA GLY A 14 13.08 -6.57 -7.62
C GLY A 14 14.34 -5.75 -7.30
N LYS A 15 15.07 -5.35 -8.33
CA LYS A 15 16.16 -4.38 -8.18
C LYS A 15 15.61 -3.06 -7.64
N ALA A 16 16.45 -2.29 -6.95
CA ALA A 16 16.09 -0.95 -6.51
C ALA A 16 15.64 -0.06 -7.68
N VAL A 17 14.59 0.73 -7.47
CA VAL A 17 14.10 1.70 -8.45
C VAL A 17 14.95 2.96 -8.33
N GLY A 18 15.74 3.23 -9.33
CA GLY A 18 16.72 4.33 -9.31
C GLY A 18 18.11 3.88 -8.85
N PRO A 19 19.01 4.81 -8.53
CA PRO A 19 20.32 4.50 -7.96
C PRO A 19 20.15 3.83 -6.60
N GLU A 20 20.91 2.77 -6.36
CA GLU A 20 20.93 2.12 -5.04
C GLU A 20 21.65 3.04 -4.03
N PRO A 21 21.02 3.34 -2.88
CA PRO A 21 21.66 4.20 -1.90
C PRO A 21 22.88 3.51 -1.27
N THR A 22 23.92 4.29 -0.95
CA THR A 22 25.13 3.79 -0.29
C THR A 22 24.86 3.39 1.16
N ALA A 23 23.91 4.05 1.80
CA ALA A 23 23.36 3.69 3.12
C ALA A 23 21.84 3.76 3.05
N VAL A 24 21.16 2.72 3.51
CA VAL A 24 19.70 2.64 3.49
C VAL A 24 19.16 3.09 4.84
N GLY A 25 18.35 4.18 4.83
CA GLY A 25 17.68 4.70 6.03
C GLY A 25 16.23 4.21 6.18
N GLY A 26 15.66 3.63 5.11
CA GLY A 26 14.30 3.09 5.08
C GLY A 26 13.99 2.43 3.75
N ALA A 27 12.91 1.66 3.69
CA ALA A 27 12.52 0.96 2.47
C ALA A 27 11.03 1.11 2.14
N VAL A 28 10.73 1.20 0.84
CA VAL A 28 9.38 1.09 0.29
C VAL A 28 9.27 -0.20 -0.51
N LEU A 29 8.28 -1.02 -0.19
CA LEU A 29 7.91 -2.20 -0.94
C LEU A 29 6.65 -1.91 -1.76
N LEU A 30 6.77 -1.95 -3.08
CA LEU A 30 5.69 -1.74 -4.01
C LEU A 30 5.00 -3.06 -4.32
N LEU A 31 3.73 -3.15 -3.96
CA LEU A 31 2.89 -4.33 -4.07
C LEU A 31 1.89 -4.14 -5.22
N PRO A 32 2.13 -4.74 -6.39
CA PRO A 32 1.22 -4.61 -7.52
C PRO A 32 -0.11 -5.31 -7.26
N GLY A 33 -1.13 -4.98 -8.07
CA GLY A 33 -2.41 -5.65 -8.06
C GLY A 33 -2.31 -7.12 -8.47
N GLY A 34 -3.37 -7.86 -8.17
CA GLY A 34 -3.47 -9.29 -8.41
C GLY A 34 -4.84 -9.73 -8.89
N GLU A 35 -5.17 -10.98 -8.64
CA GLU A 35 -6.46 -11.60 -8.88
C GLU A 35 -6.94 -12.30 -7.60
N GLU A 36 -8.22 -12.54 -7.50
CA GLU A 36 -8.77 -13.25 -6.35
C GLU A 36 -8.29 -14.71 -6.32
N ASN A 37 -8.36 -15.39 -7.46
CA ASN A 37 -7.92 -16.77 -7.60
C ASN A 37 -7.07 -16.94 -8.87
N SER A 38 -5.81 -17.30 -8.73
CA SER A 38 -4.93 -17.56 -9.86
C SER A 38 -3.63 -18.24 -9.42
N ASP A 39 -3.28 -19.32 -10.07
CA ASP A 39 -1.98 -20.01 -9.93
C ASP A 39 -0.95 -19.53 -10.96
N ARG A 40 -1.32 -18.59 -11.83
CA ARG A 40 -0.45 -18.06 -12.87
C ARG A 40 0.62 -17.14 -12.29
N ARG A 41 1.71 -16.96 -13.02
CA ARG A 41 2.71 -15.94 -12.71
C ARG A 41 2.12 -14.53 -12.92
N PRO A 42 2.47 -13.55 -12.09
CA PRO A 42 2.13 -12.16 -12.36
C PRO A 42 2.66 -11.70 -13.71
N SER A 43 1.86 -10.91 -14.44
CA SER A 43 2.31 -10.31 -15.69
C SER A 43 3.32 -9.20 -15.40
N PRO A 44 4.53 -9.24 -15.99
CA PRO A 44 5.53 -8.20 -15.76
C PRO A 44 5.08 -6.82 -16.25
N PHE A 45 4.19 -6.74 -17.23
CA PHE A 45 3.71 -5.48 -17.81
C PHE A 45 2.82 -4.66 -16.89
N ARG A 46 1.86 -5.30 -16.19
CA ARG A 46 0.92 -4.59 -15.30
C ARG A 46 1.60 -4.06 -14.05
N ALA A 47 2.49 -4.85 -13.45
CA ALA A 47 3.32 -4.43 -12.34
C ALA A 47 4.24 -3.24 -12.71
N THR A 48 4.75 -3.22 -13.93
CA THR A 48 5.76 -2.28 -14.40
C THR A 48 5.28 -0.82 -14.44
N ALA A 49 4.04 -0.56 -14.86
CA ALA A 49 3.53 0.82 -14.97
C ALA A 49 3.35 1.48 -13.60
N PHE A 50 2.76 0.77 -12.64
CA PHE A 50 2.58 1.22 -11.27
C PHE A 50 3.95 1.46 -10.59
N VAL A 51 4.82 0.44 -10.63
CA VAL A 51 6.15 0.48 -10.04
C VAL A 51 7.01 1.60 -10.64
N ARG A 52 7.06 1.72 -11.97
CA ARG A 52 7.85 2.78 -12.62
C ARG A 52 7.39 4.17 -12.26
N SER A 53 6.10 4.35 -12.16
CA SER A 53 5.49 5.65 -11.96
C SER A 53 5.65 6.15 -10.53
N LEU A 54 5.20 5.36 -9.57
CA LEU A 54 5.22 5.72 -8.16
C LEU A 54 6.62 5.50 -7.56
N GLY A 55 7.28 4.42 -7.93
CA GLY A 55 8.62 4.09 -7.44
C GLY A 55 9.67 5.15 -7.75
N ARG A 56 9.64 5.74 -8.95
CA ARG A 56 10.55 6.84 -9.29
C ARG A 56 10.30 8.10 -8.47
N ARG A 57 9.05 8.37 -8.07
CA ARG A 57 8.73 9.50 -7.21
C ARG A 57 9.27 9.28 -5.80
N PHE A 58 9.07 8.10 -5.24
CA PHE A 58 9.65 7.75 -3.93
C PHE A 58 11.18 7.80 -3.96
N ALA A 59 11.82 7.15 -4.93
CA ALA A 59 13.28 7.13 -5.05
C ALA A 59 13.89 8.53 -5.21
N ARG A 60 13.16 9.46 -5.85
CA ARG A 60 13.59 10.85 -5.95
C ARG A 60 13.39 11.60 -4.63
N ALA A 61 12.22 11.45 -4.01
CA ALA A 61 11.88 12.16 -2.78
C ALA A 61 12.75 11.74 -1.60
N GLY A 62 13.03 10.45 -1.45
CA GLY A 62 13.82 9.92 -0.33
C GLY A 62 15.30 9.70 -0.65
N ARG A 63 15.83 10.38 -1.68
CA ARG A 63 17.21 10.17 -2.12
C ARG A 63 18.25 10.53 -1.05
N GLU A 64 18.03 11.64 -0.37
CA GLU A 64 18.94 12.16 0.65
C GLU A 64 18.89 11.33 1.93
N GLU A 65 17.73 10.74 2.23
CA GLU A 65 17.50 9.85 3.38
C GLU A 65 17.90 8.39 3.12
N GLY A 66 18.40 8.08 1.94
CA GLY A 66 18.75 6.70 1.59
C GLY A 66 17.55 5.78 1.45
N LEU A 67 16.43 6.25 0.87
CA LEU A 67 15.24 5.43 0.66
C LEU A 67 15.46 4.38 -0.44
N ALA A 68 15.45 3.10 -0.06
CA ALA A 68 15.43 1.98 -0.99
C ALA A 68 13.99 1.68 -1.43
N VAL A 69 13.76 1.56 -2.74
CA VAL A 69 12.42 1.29 -3.30
C VAL A 69 12.46 0.03 -4.14
N HIS A 70 11.69 -0.99 -3.78
CA HIS A 70 11.66 -2.26 -4.46
C HIS A 70 10.25 -2.66 -4.89
N ALA A 71 10.13 -3.33 -6.04
CA ALA A 71 8.92 -4.03 -6.42
C ALA A 71 8.94 -5.43 -5.86
N VAL A 72 7.80 -5.88 -5.32
CA VAL A 72 7.62 -7.27 -4.94
C VAL A 72 7.12 -8.07 -6.15
N HIS A 73 7.79 -9.15 -6.45
CA HIS A 73 7.41 -10.13 -7.46
C HIS A 73 6.74 -11.32 -6.78
N TYR A 74 5.43 -11.38 -6.85
CA TYR A 74 4.66 -12.45 -6.25
C TYR A 74 4.94 -13.80 -6.91
N ARG A 75 4.90 -14.87 -6.12
CA ARG A 75 4.96 -16.25 -6.62
C ARG A 75 3.76 -16.63 -7.46
N TYR A 76 2.57 -16.14 -7.06
CA TYR A 76 1.31 -16.34 -7.77
C TYR A 76 0.61 -14.99 -7.97
N ARG A 77 -0.20 -14.92 -9.01
CA ARG A 77 -1.00 -13.72 -9.29
C ARG A 77 -2.24 -13.62 -8.39
N GLY A 78 -2.70 -14.76 -7.85
CA GLY A 78 -3.91 -14.89 -7.05
C GLY A 78 -3.69 -14.73 -5.57
N TRP A 79 -4.71 -14.19 -4.90
CA TRP A 79 -4.81 -14.20 -3.44
C TRP A 79 -4.98 -15.64 -2.92
N ASN A 80 -5.85 -16.43 -3.60
CA ASN A 80 -6.11 -17.86 -3.37
C ASN A 80 -6.66 -18.18 -1.97
N GLY A 81 -7.73 -17.50 -1.60
CA GLY A 81 -8.49 -17.78 -0.38
C GLY A 81 -7.68 -17.66 0.90
N GLY A 82 -7.69 -18.70 1.73
CA GLY A 82 -7.01 -18.73 3.03
C GLY A 82 -5.49 -18.67 2.94
N GLU A 83 -4.90 -19.04 1.80
CA GLU A 83 -3.46 -19.01 1.58
C GLU A 83 -2.91 -17.57 1.55
N ALA A 84 -3.72 -16.60 1.12
CA ALA A 84 -3.38 -15.18 1.08
C ALA A 84 -1.97 -14.93 0.50
N HIS A 85 -1.65 -15.59 -0.61
CA HIS A 85 -0.28 -15.64 -1.17
C HIS A 85 0.37 -14.26 -1.33
N LEU A 86 -0.41 -13.25 -1.75
CA LEU A 86 0.13 -11.91 -1.94
C LEU A 86 0.57 -11.27 -0.62
N ALA A 87 -0.17 -11.52 0.45
CA ALA A 87 0.18 -11.02 1.78
C ALA A 87 1.40 -11.77 2.36
N ALA A 88 1.46 -13.09 2.16
CA ALA A 88 2.61 -13.89 2.55
C ALA A 88 3.88 -13.45 1.81
N ASP A 89 3.77 -13.14 0.52
CA ASP A 89 4.88 -12.64 -0.29
C ASP A 89 5.30 -11.22 0.10
N ALA A 90 4.35 -10.39 0.56
CA ALA A 90 4.65 -9.05 1.09
C ALA A 90 5.42 -9.14 2.42
N ALA A 91 5.02 -10.05 3.32
CA ALA A 91 5.74 -10.31 4.56
C ALA A 91 7.15 -10.85 4.29
N TRP A 92 7.28 -11.84 3.40
CA TRP A 92 8.58 -12.35 2.96
C TRP A 92 9.48 -11.23 2.39
N ALA A 93 8.91 -10.29 1.62
CA ALA A 93 9.69 -9.17 1.08
C ALA A 93 10.18 -8.21 2.17
N ALA A 94 9.43 -8.05 3.27
CA ALA A 94 9.88 -7.29 4.43
C ALA A 94 11.04 -8.01 5.15
N ASP A 95 10.98 -9.34 5.33
CA ASP A 95 12.11 -10.14 5.83
C ASP A 95 13.35 -9.97 4.94
N GLU A 96 13.16 -9.98 3.62
CA GLU A 96 14.25 -9.81 2.67
C GLU A 96 14.89 -8.41 2.74
N VAL A 97 14.11 -7.37 3.03
CA VAL A 97 14.63 -6.01 3.31
C VAL A 97 15.50 -6.03 4.57
N VAL A 98 15.01 -6.63 5.67
CA VAL A 98 15.79 -6.76 6.91
C VAL A 98 17.08 -7.54 6.67
N ARG A 99 17.03 -8.61 5.91
CA ARG A 99 18.22 -9.40 5.55
C ARG A 99 19.25 -8.60 4.75
N ARG A 100 18.81 -7.71 3.85
CA ARG A 100 19.70 -6.92 2.96
C ARG A 100 20.25 -5.66 3.63
N TYR A 101 19.41 -4.97 4.39
CA TYR A 101 19.70 -3.61 4.85
C TYR A 101 19.74 -3.47 6.38
N GLY A 102 19.45 -4.55 7.11
CA GLY A 102 19.35 -4.51 8.57
C GLY A 102 17.99 -3.98 9.06
N ASP A 103 17.97 -3.52 10.29
CA ASP A 103 16.76 -3.02 10.94
C ASP A 103 16.43 -1.59 10.47
N VAL A 104 15.81 -1.50 9.30
CA VAL A 104 15.34 -0.25 8.71
C VAL A 104 13.80 -0.25 8.63
N PRO A 105 13.14 0.90 8.84
CA PRO A 105 11.68 0.98 8.75
C PRO A 105 11.19 0.73 7.32
N VAL A 106 10.14 -0.07 7.19
CA VAL A 106 9.54 -0.44 5.90
C VAL A 106 8.16 0.17 5.76
N CYS A 107 7.88 0.74 4.59
CA CYS A 107 6.53 1.10 4.16
C CYS A 107 6.04 0.14 3.08
N LEU A 108 4.88 -0.48 3.28
CA LEU A 108 4.18 -1.25 2.26
C LEU A 108 3.27 -0.33 1.45
N VAL A 109 3.43 -0.26 0.14
CA VAL A 109 2.60 0.54 -0.75
C VAL A 109 1.96 -0.35 -1.80
N GLY A 110 0.65 -0.56 -1.70
CA GLY A 110 -0.08 -1.49 -2.55
C GLY A 110 -1.21 -0.85 -3.34
N LEU A 111 -1.46 -1.39 -4.53
CA LEU A 111 -2.58 -1.02 -5.40
C LEU A 111 -3.51 -2.23 -5.56
N ASP A 112 -4.84 -2.02 -5.53
CA ASP A 112 -5.84 -3.07 -5.77
C ASP A 112 -5.64 -4.24 -4.77
N MET A 113 -5.48 -5.47 -5.23
CA MET A 113 -5.18 -6.64 -4.39
C MET A 113 -3.84 -6.49 -3.63
N GLY A 114 -2.88 -5.73 -4.18
CA GLY A 114 -1.65 -5.37 -3.48
C GLY A 114 -1.90 -4.42 -2.30
N GLY A 115 -2.93 -3.58 -2.39
CA GLY A 115 -3.39 -2.75 -1.26
C GLY A 115 -3.93 -3.60 -0.11
N ARG A 116 -4.72 -4.64 -0.42
CA ARG A 116 -5.13 -5.65 0.57
C ARG A 116 -3.94 -6.38 1.17
N ALA A 117 -2.98 -6.78 0.33
CA ALA A 117 -1.76 -7.45 0.79
C ALA A 117 -0.95 -6.57 1.75
N ALA A 118 -0.81 -5.26 1.45
CA ALA A 118 -0.16 -4.31 2.32
C ALA A 118 -0.86 -4.18 3.70
N LEU A 119 -2.19 -4.08 3.71
CA LEU A 119 -2.98 -4.02 4.94
C LEU A 119 -2.84 -5.31 5.76
N ARG A 120 -2.84 -6.47 5.12
CA ARG A 120 -2.73 -7.77 5.78
C ARG A 120 -1.32 -8.01 6.34
N ALA A 121 -0.28 -7.66 5.59
CA ALA A 121 1.12 -7.81 6.00
C ALA A 121 1.62 -6.69 6.92
N GLY A 122 0.80 -5.69 7.21
CA GLY A 122 1.14 -4.53 8.04
C GLY A 122 1.59 -4.88 9.47
N GLY A 123 1.31 -6.09 9.95
CA GLY A 123 1.74 -6.58 11.27
C GLY A 123 3.20 -7.05 11.34
N HIS A 124 3.91 -7.13 10.23
CA HIS A 124 5.33 -7.52 10.23
C HIS A 124 6.19 -6.51 11.01
N ASP A 125 7.14 -6.99 11.81
CA ASP A 125 7.89 -6.16 12.77
C ASP A 125 8.61 -4.99 12.11
N ALA A 126 9.24 -5.20 10.97
CA ALA A 126 9.90 -4.14 10.20
C ALA A 126 8.93 -3.13 9.55
N VAL A 127 7.64 -3.44 9.45
CA VAL A 127 6.67 -2.54 8.80
C VAL A 127 6.27 -1.41 9.74
N ASN A 128 6.67 -0.19 9.40
CA ASN A 128 6.31 1.04 10.09
C ASN A 128 4.98 1.61 9.60
N SER A 129 4.71 1.49 8.29
CA SER A 129 3.57 2.17 7.67
C SER A 129 3.02 1.42 6.46
N VAL A 130 1.76 1.74 6.12
CA VAL A 130 1.02 1.12 5.02
C VAL A 130 0.31 2.20 4.21
N VAL A 131 0.43 2.12 2.88
CA VAL A 131 -0.35 2.89 1.91
C VAL A 131 -1.13 1.93 1.04
N ALA A 132 -2.45 1.99 1.09
CA ALA A 132 -3.34 1.17 0.28
C ALA A 132 -4.11 2.06 -0.72
N LEU A 133 -3.87 1.84 -2.01
CA LEU A 133 -4.49 2.59 -3.11
C LEU A 133 -5.57 1.74 -3.76
N ALA A 134 -6.82 2.20 -3.75
CA ALA A 134 -8.00 1.48 -4.23
C ALA A 134 -7.94 -0.01 -3.83
N PRO A 135 -7.81 -0.35 -2.54
CA PRO A 135 -7.60 -1.73 -2.12
C PRO A 135 -8.82 -2.57 -2.45
N TRP A 136 -8.59 -3.70 -3.14
CA TRP A 136 -9.61 -4.71 -3.31
C TRP A 136 -9.86 -5.40 -1.97
N LEU A 137 -11.09 -5.39 -1.52
CA LEU A 137 -11.52 -6.03 -0.29
C LEU A 137 -12.70 -6.96 -0.61
N PRO A 138 -12.79 -8.15 0.03
CA PRO A 138 -13.95 -9.01 -0.15
C PRO A 138 -15.18 -8.34 0.42
N GLU A 139 -16.34 -8.62 -0.18
CA GLU A 139 -17.62 -8.28 0.44
C GLU A 139 -17.73 -8.94 1.80
N GLU A 140 -18.21 -8.18 2.79
CA GLU A 140 -18.44 -8.69 4.13
C GLU A 140 -19.77 -9.46 4.11
N ASP A 141 -19.66 -10.78 4.06
CA ASP A 141 -20.81 -11.67 4.22
C ASP A 141 -20.82 -12.28 5.64
N VAL A 142 -22.00 -12.72 6.08
CA VAL A 142 -22.19 -13.44 7.34
C VAL A 142 -21.28 -14.68 7.43
N ALA A 143 -20.94 -15.28 6.28
CA ALA A 143 -20.06 -16.45 6.18
C ALA A 143 -18.58 -16.11 6.05
N ALA A 144 -18.20 -14.87 5.69
CA ALA A 144 -16.82 -14.45 5.50
C ALA A 144 -16.43 -13.42 6.58
N PRO A 145 -15.44 -13.69 7.43
CA PRO A 145 -15.02 -12.72 8.43
C PRO A 145 -14.49 -11.46 7.78
N ALA A 146 -14.84 -10.31 8.34
CA ALA A 146 -14.34 -9.03 7.90
C ALA A 146 -12.80 -9.00 7.87
N GLU A 147 -12.22 -8.29 6.91
CA GLU A 147 -10.75 -8.15 6.80
C GLU A 147 -10.15 -7.66 8.13
N PRO A 148 -9.16 -8.34 8.70
CA PRO A 148 -8.63 -8.02 10.01
C PRO A 148 -7.95 -6.64 10.02
N VAL A 149 -7.95 -5.99 11.20
CA VAL A 149 -7.34 -4.67 11.40
C VAL A 149 -6.38 -4.62 12.60
N ARG A 150 -6.32 -5.67 13.43
CA ARG A 150 -5.48 -5.70 14.64
C ARG A 150 -3.99 -5.60 14.31
N GLN A 151 -3.55 -6.16 13.20
CA GLN A 151 -2.17 -6.09 12.73
C GLN A 151 -1.73 -4.65 12.35
N LEU A 152 -2.66 -3.72 12.22
CA LEU A 152 -2.38 -2.32 11.91
C LEU A 152 -2.14 -1.47 13.16
N VAL A 153 -2.30 -2.02 14.35
CA VAL A 153 -2.06 -1.30 15.62
C VAL A 153 -0.59 -0.86 15.68
N GLY A 154 -0.37 0.42 16.00
CA GLY A 154 0.96 1.02 16.03
C GLY A 154 1.54 1.41 14.66
N ARG A 155 0.87 1.10 13.56
CA ARG A 155 1.32 1.46 12.20
C ARG A 155 0.67 2.77 11.75
N ARG A 156 1.37 3.54 10.91
CA ARG A 156 0.74 4.66 10.19
C ARG A 156 0.08 4.10 8.93
N VAL A 157 -1.20 4.43 8.73
CA VAL A 157 -1.99 3.85 7.62
C VAL A 157 -2.66 4.95 6.82
N LEU A 158 -2.39 4.97 5.53
CA LEU A 158 -3.09 5.79 4.54
C LEU A 158 -3.88 4.88 3.59
N ILE A 159 -5.17 5.15 3.43
CA ILE A 159 -6.01 4.53 2.40
C ILE A 159 -6.45 5.63 1.43
N VAL A 160 -6.42 5.36 0.14
CA VAL A 160 -6.92 6.27 -0.91
C VAL A 160 -7.88 5.50 -1.80
N HIS A 161 -9.09 6.01 -2.02
CA HIS A 161 -10.08 5.33 -2.85
C HIS A 161 -10.85 6.32 -3.72
N GLY A 162 -11.09 5.94 -4.98
CA GLY A 162 -11.93 6.69 -5.91
C GLY A 162 -13.41 6.50 -5.57
N THR A 163 -14.20 7.56 -5.56
CA THR A 163 -15.64 7.45 -5.22
C THR A 163 -16.48 6.77 -6.29
N ASN A 164 -15.98 6.71 -7.52
CA ASN A 164 -16.63 6.06 -8.66
C ASN A 164 -15.93 4.75 -9.04
N ASP A 165 -15.32 4.07 -8.06
CA ASP A 165 -14.73 2.76 -8.30
C ASP A 165 -15.82 1.70 -8.43
N GLU A 166 -16.04 1.20 -9.66
CA GLU A 166 -17.01 0.16 -9.98
C GLU A 166 -16.44 -1.26 -9.84
N ARG A 167 -15.13 -1.38 -9.63
CA ARG A 167 -14.46 -2.68 -9.49
C ARG A 167 -14.35 -3.13 -8.03
N THR A 168 -14.16 -2.18 -7.14
CA THR A 168 -14.06 -2.43 -5.70
C THR A 168 -14.87 -1.36 -4.98
N ASP A 169 -15.84 -1.78 -4.17
CA ASP A 169 -16.70 -0.85 -3.45
C ASP A 169 -15.88 0.04 -2.48
N PRO A 170 -15.86 1.37 -2.69
CA PRO A 170 -15.17 2.29 -1.80
C PRO A 170 -15.64 2.23 -0.35
N GLU A 171 -16.89 1.83 -0.13
CA GLU A 171 -17.47 1.70 1.21
C GLU A 171 -16.79 0.58 2.03
N LEU A 172 -16.33 -0.51 1.39
CA LEU A 172 -15.59 -1.56 2.07
C LEU A 172 -14.28 -1.03 2.68
N SER A 173 -13.56 -0.18 1.94
CA SER A 173 -12.34 0.45 2.45
C SER A 173 -12.63 1.48 3.55
N PHE A 174 -13.78 2.17 3.49
CA PHE A 174 -14.22 3.06 4.56
C PHE A 174 -14.52 2.29 5.85
N ARG A 175 -15.31 1.22 5.78
CA ARG A 175 -15.62 0.36 6.94
C ARG A 175 -14.37 -0.25 7.55
N LEU A 176 -13.41 -0.71 6.72
CA LEU A 176 -12.13 -1.19 7.21
C LEU A 176 -11.37 -0.07 7.93
N ALA A 177 -11.27 1.12 7.34
CA ALA A 177 -10.60 2.26 7.95
C ALA A 177 -11.26 2.67 9.27
N GLU A 178 -12.59 2.63 9.36
CA GLU A 178 -13.33 2.93 10.58
C GLU A 178 -13.00 1.93 11.70
N ARG A 179 -13.00 0.61 11.40
CA ARG A 179 -12.60 -0.41 12.36
C ARG A 179 -11.13 -0.24 12.79
N ALA A 180 -10.24 0.05 11.83
CA ALA A 180 -8.83 0.27 12.11
C ALA A 180 -8.60 1.51 12.97
N LYS A 181 -9.32 2.62 12.70
CA LYS A 181 -9.17 3.87 13.47
C LYS A 181 -9.64 3.76 14.92
N LYS A 182 -10.61 2.88 15.21
CA LYS A 182 -11.01 2.58 16.60
C LYS A 182 -9.89 1.95 17.42
N ALA A 183 -9.00 1.17 16.77
CA ALA A 183 -7.88 0.48 17.42
C ALA A 183 -6.55 1.25 17.29
N ASN A 184 -6.44 2.15 16.31
CA ASN A 184 -5.20 2.84 15.95
C ASN A 184 -5.49 4.25 15.43
N ARG A 185 -5.14 5.27 16.19
CA ARG A 185 -5.36 6.68 15.80
C ARG A 185 -4.64 7.08 14.50
N ASN A 186 -3.55 6.41 14.15
CA ASN A 186 -2.69 6.74 13.02
C ASN A 186 -3.24 6.21 11.67
N VAL A 187 -4.55 6.20 11.50
CA VAL A 187 -5.22 5.81 10.27
C VAL A 187 -5.91 7.03 9.67
N CYS A 188 -5.69 7.29 8.38
CA CYS A 188 -6.43 8.28 7.62
C CYS A 188 -6.86 7.68 6.26
N ARG A 189 -7.92 8.24 5.69
CA ARG A 189 -8.41 7.83 4.39
C ARG A 189 -8.83 9.05 3.57
N PHE A 190 -8.45 9.03 2.30
CA PHE A 190 -8.81 10.08 1.33
C PHE A 190 -9.74 9.53 0.25
N GLU A 191 -10.71 10.33 -0.12
CA GLU A 191 -11.61 10.10 -1.24
C GLU A 191 -11.18 10.92 -2.44
N VAL A 192 -11.08 10.25 -3.59
CA VAL A 192 -10.81 10.90 -4.87
C VAL A 192 -12.13 10.99 -5.62
N HIS A 193 -12.79 12.14 -5.50
CA HIS A 193 -14.10 12.34 -6.09
C HIS A 193 -14.06 12.22 -7.62
N THR A 194 -15.11 11.58 -8.19
CA THR A 194 -15.26 11.31 -9.62
C THR A 194 -14.21 10.40 -10.24
N ASP A 195 -13.22 9.93 -9.51
CA ASP A 195 -12.22 8.99 -10.01
C ASP A 195 -12.63 7.54 -9.73
N GLY A 196 -12.21 6.65 -10.60
CA GLY A 196 -12.48 5.21 -10.52
C GLY A 196 -11.29 4.42 -9.96
N HIS A 197 -11.31 3.10 -10.18
CA HIS A 197 -10.35 2.13 -9.65
C HIS A 197 -8.88 2.46 -9.94
N THR A 198 -8.57 3.04 -11.09
CA THR A 198 -7.19 3.34 -11.49
C THR A 198 -6.64 4.64 -10.94
N LEU A 199 -7.46 5.45 -10.26
CA LEU A 199 -7.12 6.77 -9.72
C LEU A 199 -6.42 7.64 -10.78
N HIS A 200 -6.94 7.59 -12.02
CA HIS A 200 -6.26 8.15 -13.18
C HIS A 200 -6.38 9.66 -13.29
N GLN A 201 -7.54 10.22 -12.94
CA GLN A 201 -7.82 11.65 -13.09
C GLN A 201 -6.96 12.48 -12.13
N TYR A 202 -6.77 12.00 -10.89
CA TYR A 202 -5.99 12.64 -9.82
C TYR A 202 -4.67 11.94 -9.56
N ARG A 203 -4.11 11.30 -10.58
CA ARG A 203 -2.90 10.47 -10.46
C ARG A 203 -1.73 11.20 -9.81
N ASP A 204 -1.52 12.46 -10.14
CA ASP A 204 -0.40 13.23 -9.63
C ASP A 204 -0.61 13.67 -8.18
N GLU A 205 -1.85 13.98 -7.82
CA GLU A 205 -2.26 14.30 -6.46
C GLU A 205 -2.13 13.08 -5.54
N VAL A 206 -2.63 11.92 -5.97
CA VAL A 206 -2.51 10.65 -5.24
C VAL A 206 -1.04 10.27 -5.02
N ARG A 207 -0.19 10.45 -6.03
CA ARG A 207 1.24 10.20 -5.90
C ARG A 207 1.92 11.17 -4.94
N SER A 208 1.54 12.45 -4.98
CA SER A 208 2.07 13.46 -4.07
C SER A 208 1.65 13.19 -2.64
N LEU A 209 0.39 12.80 -2.43
CA LEU A 209 -0.13 12.39 -1.12
C LEU A 209 0.62 11.16 -0.57
N ALA A 210 0.84 10.14 -1.43
CA ALA A 210 1.57 8.95 -1.02
C ALA A 210 3.04 9.28 -0.64
N VAL A 211 3.70 10.17 -1.40
CA VAL A 211 5.07 10.61 -1.09
C VAL A 211 5.11 11.39 0.21
N ASP A 212 4.23 12.38 0.40
CA ASP A 212 4.12 13.16 1.63
C ASP A 212 3.97 12.25 2.86
N PHE A 213 3.03 11.31 2.77
CA PHE A 213 2.77 10.35 3.86
C PHE A 213 3.97 9.44 4.15
N VAL A 214 4.61 8.88 3.12
CA VAL A 214 5.76 7.96 3.28
C VAL A 214 6.96 8.68 3.85
N MET A 215 7.28 9.88 3.38
CA MET A 215 8.40 10.67 3.90
C MET A 215 8.17 11.06 5.37
N GLY A 216 6.95 11.44 5.71
CA GLY A 216 6.59 11.70 7.11
C GLY A 216 6.61 10.44 7.98
N ALA A 217 6.18 9.29 7.45
CA ALA A 217 6.12 8.04 8.21
C ALA A 217 7.50 7.44 8.47
N LEU A 218 8.38 7.39 7.46
CA LEU A 218 9.69 6.75 7.56
C LEU A 218 10.76 7.66 8.16
N PHE A 219 10.73 8.95 7.83
CA PHE A 219 11.83 9.87 8.13
C PHE A 219 11.43 11.05 9.04
N GLY A 220 10.16 11.12 9.45
CA GLY A 220 9.70 12.19 10.34
C GLY A 220 9.58 13.55 9.67
N HIS A 221 9.53 13.62 8.34
CA HIS A 221 9.26 14.87 7.65
C HIS A 221 7.91 15.44 8.09
N PRO A 222 7.77 16.78 8.16
CA PRO A 222 6.48 17.41 8.41
C PRO A 222 5.46 16.95 7.35
N LEU A 223 4.32 16.45 7.81
CA LEU A 223 3.22 16.09 6.93
C LEU A 223 2.54 17.37 6.42
N SER A 224 1.93 17.29 5.25
CA SER A 224 1.06 18.37 4.79
C SER A 224 -0.17 18.48 5.70
N ARG A 225 -0.67 19.71 5.86
CA ARG A 225 -1.82 19.98 6.72
C ARG A 225 -3.04 19.09 6.45
N PRO A 226 -3.44 18.79 5.19
CA PRO A 226 -4.55 17.87 4.95
C PRO A 226 -4.33 16.48 5.53
N VAL A 227 -3.08 15.98 5.55
CA VAL A 227 -2.76 14.66 6.13
C VAL A 227 -2.77 14.73 7.66
N GLU A 228 -2.23 15.80 8.25
CA GLU A 228 -2.30 16.04 9.71
C GLU A 228 -3.75 16.13 10.18
N ASP A 229 -4.57 16.93 9.48
CA ASP A 229 -5.99 17.10 9.79
C ASP A 229 -6.75 15.77 9.69
N ALA A 230 -6.47 14.96 8.64
CA ALA A 230 -7.09 13.64 8.48
C ALA A 230 -6.69 12.64 9.58
N LEU A 231 -5.44 12.68 10.03
CA LEU A 231 -4.97 11.84 11.13
C LEU A 231 -5.57 12.29 12.46
N ALA A 232 -5.70 13.59 12.70
CA ALA A 232 -6.24 14.15 13.93
C ALA A 232 -7.77 14.02 14.04
N ALA A 233 -8.48 14.12 12.92
CA ALA A 233 -9.93 14.12 12.91
C ALA A 233 -10.53 12.75 13.28
N PRO A 234 -11.63 12.73 14.07
CA PRO A 234 -12.34 11.50 14.38
C PRO A 234 -13.11 10.97 13.16
N PRO A 235 -13.50 9.67 13.16
CA PRO A 235 -14.45 9.17 12.17
C PRO A 235 -15.80 9.92 12.23
N PRO A 236 -16.50 10.14 11.12
CA PRO A 236 -16.08 9.77 9.74
C PRO A 236 -15.16 10.80 9.07
N ILE A 237 -14.93 11.98 9.66
CA ILE A 237 -14.29 13.13 9.02
C ILE A 237 -12.88 12.77 8.51
N GLY A 238 -12.00 12.25 9.36
CA GLY A 238 -10.64 11.85 8.98
C GLY A 238 -10.55 10.65 8.03
N LEU A 239 -11.70 10.05 7.67
CA LEU A 239 -11.80 8.88 6.79
C LEU A 239 -12.57 9.14 5.49
N ARG A 240 -13.13 10.35 5.34
CA ARG A 240 -13.80 10.84 4.12
C ARG A 240 -13.19 12.16 3.65
N MET A 241 -11.87 12.32 3.87
CA MET A 241 -11.17 13.53 3.45
C MET A 241 -11.11 13.62 1.93
N PRO A 242 -11.59 14.70 1.32
CA PRO A 242 -11.49 14.87 -0.11
C PRO A 242 -10.03 15.16 -0.51
N LEU A 243 -9.54 14.47 -1.54
CA LEU A 243 -8.26 14.83 -2.14
C LEU A 243 -8.47 16.01 -3.07
N ALA A 244 -7.96 17.16 -2.69
CA ALA A 244 -8.11 18.40 -3.46
C ALA A 244 -7.32 18.37 -4.77
N ALA A 245 -7.90 18.87 -5.84
CA ALA A 245 -7.20 19.11 -7.10
C ALA A 245 -6.00 20.03 -6.88
N GLY A 246 -4.85 19.64 -7.45
CA GLY A 246 -3.61 20.39 -7.28
C GLY A 246 -2.84 20.08 -5.99
N PHE A 247 -3.27 19.10 -5.19
CA PHE A 247 -2.49 18.61 -4.05
C PHE A 247 -1.04 18.31 -4.47
N GLY A 248 -0.08 18.77 -3.68
CA GLY A 248 1.35 18.59 -3.95
C GLY A 248 1.98 19.66 -4.86
N ARG A 249 1.22 20.58 -5.46
CA ARG A 249 1.79 21.71 -6.20
C ARG A 249 2.47 22.70 -5.26
N SER A 250 1.90 22.91 -4.08
CA SER A 250 2.46 23.77 -3.02
C SER A 250 3.60 23.12 -2.23
N LEU A 251 3.74 21.80 -2.28
CA LEU A 251 4.81 21.05 -1.59
C LEU A 251 6.16 21.08 -2.35
N ARG A 252 6.20 21.70 -3.53
CA ARG A 252 7.39 21.80 -4.39
C ARG A 252 8.19 23.10 -4.20
N ARG A 253 8.03 23.76 -3.06
CA ARG A 253 8.80 24.98 -2.75
C ARG A 253 9.96 24.67 -1.82
#